data_fecd16e4b13d6ee1ed3f862990e1f670
#
_entry.id   fecd16e4b13d6ee1ed3f862990e1f670
#
_cell.length_a   1.000
_cell.length_b   1.000
_cell.length_c   1.000
_cell.angle_alpha   90.00
_cell.angle_beta   90.00
_cell.angle_gamma   90.00
#
_symmetry.space_group_name_H-M   'P 1'
#
loop_
_entity.id
_entity.type
_entity.pdbx_description
1 polymer ?
#
loop_
_entity_poly.entity_id
_entity_poly.type
_entity_poly.pdbx_seq_one_letter_code
_entity_poly.pdbx_strand_id
1 'polypeptide(L)'
;ATFKQLLKAAQPDVEFVAEQAPPLGKVDAGSVVQALADAKPDAIFNVLFGADLSKFVREGNTRGLFKGREVVSLLTGEPEYLDPLKDEAPNGWLVTGYPWYAIQTPEHKAFVAAYRKAFNDHPRLGSVVGYSSIKSLAAGMKKAKSTETEKMIAAFSGLQVDTPFGKITYRPEDHQSTMGGYVGRTKNEGGKGVMVDFRYVDGAKVLPPGAETKKLRPAD
;
A
#
# COMPACT_ATOMS: atom_id res chain seq x y z
N ALA A 1 -3.79 2.21 15.69
CA ALA A 1 -4.86 1.49 16.40
C ALA A 1 -5.15 0.13 15.75
N THR A 2 -5.62 0.07 14.49
CA THR A 2 -6.07 -1.17 13.80
C THR A 2 -5.04 -2.30 13.79
N PHE A 3 -3.78 -2.00 13.45
CA PHE A 3 -2.70 -3.01 13.45
C PHE A 3 -2.54 -3.66 14.83
N LYS A 4 -2.48 -2.85 15.90
CA LYS A 4 -2.37 -3.37 17.28
C LYS A 4 -3.53 -4.29 17.64
N GLN A 5 -4.75 -3.91 17.27
CA GLN A 5 -5.94 -4.70 17.52
C GLN A 5 -5.91 -6.05 16.79
N LEU A 6 -5.58 -6.04 15.50
CA LEU A 6 -5.49 -7.26 14.69
C LEU A 6 -4.37 -8.18 15.16
N LEU A 7 -3.20 -7.61 15.50
CA LEU A 7 -2.08 -8.39 15.98
C LEU A 7 -2.37 -9.02 17.34
N LYS A 8 -2.96 -8.28 18.28
CA LYS A 8 -3.40 -8.81 19.59
C LYS A 8 -4.45 -9.92 19.44
N ALA A 9 -5.35 -9.83 18.47
CA ALA A 9 -6.34 -10.87 18.20
C ALA A 9 -5.69 -12.16 17.66
N ALA A 10 -4.62 -12.03 16.86
CA ALA A 10 -3.90 -13.16 16.29
C ALA A 10 -2.82 -13.73 17.24
N GLN A 11 -2.21 -12.87 18.04
CA GLN A 11 -1.10 -13.18 18.98
C GLN A 11 -1.35 -12.43 20.29
N PRO A 12 -2.14 -13.00 21.22
CA PRO A 12 -2.53 -12.33 22.48
C PRO A 12 -1.35 -11.88 23.35
N ASP A 13 -0.26 -12.65 23.34
CA ASP A 13 0.92 -12.41 24.17
C ASP A 13 1.90 -11.37 23.60
N VAL A 14 1.59 -10.78 22.43
CA VAL A 14 2.45 -9.76 21.84
C VAL A 14 2.53 -8.52 22.74
N GLU A 15 3.75 -8.03 22.96
CA GLU A 15 4.01 -6.80 23.68
C GLU A 15 4.41 -5.67 22.72
N PHE A 16 3.91 -4.46 22.95
CA PHE A 16 4.29 -3.26 22.21
C PHE A 16 5.28 -2.46 23.04
N VAL A 17 6.57 -2.74 22.87
CA VAL A 17 7.65 -2.19 23.70
C VAL A 17 7.99 -0.73 23.39
N ALA A 18 7.66 -0.24 22.19
CA ALA A 18 7.84 1.16 21.81
C ALA A 18 6.80 1.59 20.76
N GLU A 19 6.48 2.88 20.76
CA GLU A 19 5.68 3.52 19.71
C GLU A 19 6.25 4.91 19.45
N GLN A 20 6.51 5.21 18.18
CA GLN A 20 6.99 6.50 17.71
C GLN A 20 5.98 7.08 16.72
N ALA A 21 5.51 8.28 16.95
CA ALA A 21 4.53 8.96 16.11
C ALA A 21 5.01 10.38 15.78
N PRO A 22 6.08 10.53 14.98
CA PRO A 22 6.58 11.84 14.60
C PRO A 22 5.56 12.59 13.75
N PRO A 23 5.51 13.92 13.81
CA PRO A 23 4.68 14.71 12.92
C PRO A 23 5.06 14.48 11.46
N LEU A 24 4.06 14.43 10.59
CA LEU A 24 4.22 14.21 9.15
C LEU A 24 5.20 15.21 8.53
N GLY A 25 6.14 14.71 7.75
CA GLY A 25 7.16 15.51 7.06
C GLY A 25 8.27 16.05 7.98
N LYS A 26 8.24 15.71 9.28
CA LYS A 26 9.17 16.23 10.29
C LYS A 26 9.87 15.12 11.09
N VAL A 27 10.01 13.93 10.50
CA VAL A 27 10.70 12.84 11.21
C VAL A 27 12.15 13.23 11.48
N ASP A 28 12.54 13.21 12.76
CA ASP A 28 13.93 13.09 13.17
C ASP A 28 14.28 11.60 13.22
N ALA A 29 14.85 11.13 12.11
CA ALA A 29 15.12 9.71 11.95
C ALA A 29 16.14 9.20 12.97
N GLY A 30 17.12 10.05 13.38
CA GLY A 30 18.11 9.71 14.39
C GLY A 30 17.48 9.38 15.73
N SER A 31 16.63 10.27 16.24
CA SER A 31 15.92 10.08 17.52
C SER A 31 14.97 8.88 17.49
N VAL A 32 14.21 8.73 16.40
CA VAL A 32 13.26 7.60 16.23
C VAL A 32 14.00 6.27 16.20
N VAL A 33 15.06 6.17 15.39
CA VAL A 33 15.87 4.95 15.27
C VAL A 33 16.53 4.59 16.61
N GLN A 34 17.05 5.59 17.34
CA GLN A 34 17.64 5.36 18.65
C GLN A 34 16.61 4.83 19.66
N ALA A 35 15.45 5.48 19.76
CA ALA A 35 14.40 5.05 20.68
C ALA A 35 13.91 3.62 20.39
N LEU A 36 13.79 3.25 19.12
CA LEU A 36 13.44 1.88 18.74
C LEU A 36 14.56 0.88 19.06
N ALA A 37 15.82 1.26 18.83
CA ALA A 37 16.96 0.40 19.14
C ALA A 37 17.08 0.12 20.65
N ASP A 38 16.87 1.14 21.49
CA ASP A 38 16.93 1.04 22.96
C ASP A 38 15.80 0.15 23.51
N ALA A 39 14.64 0.15 22.88
CA ALA A 39 13.52 -0.72 23.23
C ALA A 39 13.73 -2.20 22.86
N LYS A 40 14.74 -2.51 22.02
CA LYS A 40 15.12 -3.87 21.60
C LYS A 40 13.96 -4.74 21.09
N PRO A 41 13.12 -4.26 20.14
CA PRO A 41 12.02 -5.05 19.62
C PRO A 41 12.51 -6.23 18.78
N ASP A 42 11.76 -7.32 18.75
CA ASP A 42 11.97 -8.45 17.83
C ASP A 42 11.46 -8.13 16.43
N ALA A 43 10.42 -7.29 16.34
CA ALA A 43 9.81 -6.89 15.09
C ALA A 43 9.43 -5.39 15.08
N ILE A 44 9.44 -4.79 13.91
CA ILE A 44 9.09 -3.37 13.70
C ILE A 44 7.95 -3.29 12.68
N PHE A 45 6.86 -2.62 13.06
CA PHE A 45 5.80 -2.23 12.13
C PHE A 45 5.93 -0.76 11.76
N ASN A 46 6.09 -0.47 10.47
CA ASN A 46 6.30 0.86 9.94
C ASN A 46 5.17 1.29 9.01
N VAL A 47 4.67 2.49 9.22
CA VAL A 47 3.64 3.14 8.38
C VAL A 47 4.09 4.51 7.86
N LEU A 48 5.37 4.81 7.94
CA LEU A 48 5.91 6.04 7.36
C LEU A 48 5.78 6.04 5.84
N PHE A 49 5.73 7.21 5.26
CA PHE A 49 5.67 7.41 3.81
C PHE A 49 6.43 8.68 3.38
N GLY A 50 6.58 8.87 2.06
CA GLY A 50 7.30 10.01 1.52
C GLY A 50 8.76 10.07 1.95
N ALA A 51 9.27 11.28 2.14
CA ALA A 51 10.64 11.52 2.57
C ALA A 51 10.95 10.94 3.96
N ASP A 52 9.95 10.87 4.84
CA ASP A 52 10.12 10.36 6.21
C ASP A 52 10.46 8.86 6.19
N LEU A 53 9.82 8.08 5.30
CA LEU A 53 10.17 6.67 5.12
C LEU A 53 11.61 6.50 4.63
N SER A 54 12.02 7.26 3.61
CA SER A 54 13.38 7.17 3.08
C SER A 54 14.44 7.54 4.12
N LYS A 55 14.19 8.57 4.92
CA LYS A 55 15.08 8.96 6.04
C LYS A 55 15.19 7.85 7.08
N PHE A 56 14.05 7.27 7.46
CA PHE A 56 14.01 6.17 8.45
C PHE A 56 14.77 4.93 7.95
N VAL A 57 14.58 4.55 6.69
CA VAL A 57 15.30 3.41 6.09
C VAL A 57 16.81 3.64 6.12
N ARG A 58 17.28 4.79 5.64
CA ARG A 58 18.71 5.13 5.59
C ARG A 58 19.34 5.16 6.97
N GLU A 59 18.71 5.87 7.90
CA GLU A 59 19.23 5.98 9.27
C GLU A 59 19.22 4.62 9.98
N GLY A 60 18.14 3.86 9.83
CA GLY A 60 18.03 2.53 10.38
C GLY A 60 19.06 1.55 9.82
N ASN A 61 19.35 1.62 8.51
CA ASN A 61 20.42 0.84 7.89
C ASN A 61 21.81 1.23 8.47
N THR A 62 22.07 2.53 8.54
CA THR A 62 23.36 3.07 9.06
C THR A 62 23.60 2.61 10.48
N ARG A 63 22.59 2.62 11.33
CA ARG A 63 22.71 2.19 12.75
C ARG A 63 22.46 0.70 12.97
N GLY A 64 22.17 -0.05 11.92
CA GLY A 64 21.91 -1.49 12.03
C GLY A 64 20.62 -1.85 12.78
N LEU A 65 19.63 -0.92 12.84
CA LEU A 65 18.36 -1.15 13.53
C LEU A 65 17.65 -2.41 13.07
N PHE A 66 17.72 -2.73 11.78
CA PHE A 66 16.95 -3.83 11.18
C PHE A 66 17.64 -5.19 11.24
N LYS A 67 18.89 -5.25 11.68
CA LYS A 67 19.64 -6.52 11.78
C LYS A 67 18.99 -7.46 12.82
N GLY A 68 18.64 -8.67 12.35
CA GLY A 68 18.03 -9.70 13.20
C GLY A 68 16.61 -9.40 13.65
N ARG A 69 15.93 -8.44 13.00
CA ARG A 69 14.55 -8.07 13.30
C ARG A 69 13.66 -8.28 12.08
N GLU A 70 12.45 -8.77 12.29
CA GLU A 70 11.42 -8.74 11.27
C GLU A 70 10.88 -7.31 11.10
N VAL A 71 10.70 -6.88 9.85
CA VAL A 71 10.12 -5.57 9.55
C VAL A 71 8.92 -5.73 8.65
N VAL A 72 7.81 -5.15 9.07
CA VAL A 72 6.59 -5.02 8.27
C VAL A 72 6.40 -3.56 7.93
N SER A 73 6.35 -3.23 6.64
CA SER A 73 6.20 -1.85 6.17
C SER A 73 5.17 -1.74 5.06
N LEU A 74 4.17 -0.87 5.24
CA LEU A 74 3.02 -0.84 4.34
C LEU A 74 3.33 -0.30 2.94
N LEU A 75 4.37 0.47 2.71
CA LEU A 75 4.59 1.16 1.43
C LEU A 75 5.95 0.88 0.80
N THR A 76 6.88 0.28 1.53
CA THR A 76 8.29 0.19 1.08
C THR A 76 8.47 -0.69 -0.17
N GLY A 77 7.49 -1.51 -0.53
CA GLY A 77 7.53 -2.30 -1.78
C GLY A 77 7.08 -1.55 -3.04
N GLU A 78 6.76 -0.27 -2.93
CA GLU A 78 6.36 0.56 -4.06
C GLU A 78 7.57 1.14 -4.79
N PRO A 79 7.54 1.26 -6.13
CA PRO A 79 8.62 1.88 -6.89
C PRO A 79 8.96 3.30 -6.43
N GLU A 80 7.96 4.04 -5.93
CA GLU A 80 8.10 5.36 -5.34
C GLU A 80 9.19 5.42 -4.27
N TYR A 81 9.43 4.30 -3.58
CA TYR A 81 10.43 4.17 -2.50
C TYR A 81 11.63 3.32 -2.91
N LEU A 82 11.40 2.21 -3.61
CA LEU A 82 12.49 1.32 -4.02
C LEU A 82 13.43 1.96 -5.04
N ASP A 83 12.89 2.72 -6.00
CA ASP A 83 13.71 3.39 -7.02
C ASP A 83 14.70 4.39 -6.42
N PRO A 84 14.31 5.33 -5.51
CA PRO A 84 15.26 6.27 -4.93
C PRO A 84 16.15 5.68 -3.84
N LEU A 85 15.78 4.55 -3.24
CA LEU A 85 16.62 3.85 -2.25
C LEU A 85 17.76 3.08 -2.92
N LYS A 86 17.59 2.61 -4.14
CA LYS A 86 18.63 1.89 -4.90
C LYS A 86 19.28 0.76 -4.08
N ASP A 87 20.59 0.84 -3.87
CA ASP A 87 21.39 -0.08 -3.06
C ASP A 87 21.11 0.00 -1.55
N GLU A 88 20.48 1.06 -1.08
CA GLU A 88 20.01 1.21 0.30
C GLU A 88 18.65 0.51 0.55
N ALA A 89 18.01 -0.03 -0.49
CA ALA A 89 16.74 -0.75 -0.32
C ALA A 89 16.92 -1.94 0.62
N PRO A 90 16.03 -2.08 1.61
CA PRO A 90 16.15 -3.14 2.61
C PRO A 90 15.91 -4.52 2.00
N ASN A 91 16.48 -5.55 2.62
CA ASN A 91 16.25 -6.95 2.27
C ASN A 91 15.31 -7.63 3.27
N GLY A 92 14.40 -8.45 2.78
CA GLY A 92 13.57 -9.34 3.58
C GLY A 92 12.37 -8.70 4.27
N TRP A 93 12.15 -7.40 4.16
CA TRP A 93 11.00 -6.75 4.79
C TRP A 93 9.69 -7.26 4.17
N LEU A 94 8.71 -7.56 5.00
CA LEU A 94 7.35 -7.84 4.55
C LEU A 94 6.66 -6.51 4.22
N VAL A 95 6.24 -6.35 2.98
CA VAL A 95 5.75 -5.06 2.47
C VAL A 95 4.48 -5.21 1.65
N THR A 96 3.70 -4.14 1.60
CA THR A 96 2.84 -3.90 0.44
C THR A 96 3.62 -3.17 -0.63
N GLY A 97 3.26 -3.37 -1.90
CA GLY A 97 3.99 -2.74 -2.98
C GLY A 97 3.39 -2.97 -4.36
N TYR A 98 4.17 -2.59 -5.37
CA TYR A 98 3.77 -2.68 -6.76
C TYR A 98 4.91 -3.24 -7.64
N PRO A 99 5.04 -4.59 -7.76
CA PRO A 99 6.04 -5.24 -8.59
C PRO A 99 5.66 -5.17 -10.08
N TRP A 100 5.57 -3.96 -10.65
CA TRP A 100 5.08 -3.68 -11.99
C TRP A 100 5.77 -4.49 -13.08
N TYR A 101 7.05 -4.79 -12.90
CA TYR A 101 7.90 -5.54 -13.83
C TYR A 101 7.56 -7.04 -13.88
N ALA A 102 6.87 -7.58 -12.87
CA ALA A 102 6.65 -9.01 -12.70
C ALA A 102 5.18 -9.44 -12.78
N ILE A 103 4.23 -8.50 -12.80
CA ILE A 103 2.80 -8.79 -12.96
C ILE A 103 2.54 -9.22 -14.40
N GLN A 104 2.01 -10.45 -14.59
CA GLN A 104 1.90 -11.09 -15.90
C GLN A 104 0.50 -11.04 -16.52
N THR A 105 -0.49 -10.42 -15.88
CA THR A 105 -1.85 -10.32 -16.42
C THR A 105 -1.88 -9.49 -17.71
N PRO A 106 -2.71 -9.85 -18.71
CA PRO A 106 -2.81 -9.12 -19.98
C PRO A 106 -3.18 -7.64 -19.76
N GLU A 107 -4.10 -7.37 -18.86
CA GLU A 107 -4.59 -6.01 -18.53
C GLU A 107 -3.47 -5.13 -17.99
N HIS A 108 -2.66 -5.69 -17.08
CA HIS A 108 -1.53 -4.97 -16.51
C HIS A 108 -0.44 -4.73 -17.55
N LYS A 109 -0.09 -5.74 -18.35
CA LYS A 109 0.89 -5.59 -19.45
C LYS A 109 0.47 -4.51 -20.45
N ALA A 110 -0.79 -4.48 -20.82
CA ALA A 110 -1.34 -3.45 -21.72
C ALA A 110 -1.23 -2.05 -21.10
N PHE A 111 -1.55 -1.92 -19.82
CA PHE A 111 -1.41 -0.66 -19.08
C PHE A 111 0.05 -0.19 -19.04
N VAL A 112 1.00 -1.06 -18.67
CA VAL A 112 2.43 -0.73 -18.62
C VAL A 112 2.94 -0.31 -20.00
N ALA A 113 2.56 -1.02 -21.06
CA ALA A 113 2.98 -0.68 -22.42
C ALA A 113 2.47 0.70 -22.84
N ALA A 114 1.19 1.00 -22.56
CA ALA A 114 0.59 2.30 -22.86
C ALA A 114 1.24 3.43 -22.06
N TYR A 115 1.50 3.20 -20.78
CA TYR A 115 2.16 4.16 -19.89
C TYR A 115 3.57 4.49 -20.38
N ARG A 116 4.38 3.47 -20.68
CA ARG A 116 5.74 3.64 -21.19
C ARG A 116 5.77 4.40 -22.52
N LYS A 117 4.82 4.12 -23.40
CA LYS A 117 4.69 4.84 -24.69
C LYS A 117 4.38 6.33 -24.48
N ALA A 118 3.56 6.65 -23.48
CA ALA A 118 3.11 8.03 -23.23
C ALA A 118 4.17 8.86 -22.47
N PHE A 119 4.89 8.25 -21.52
CA PHE A 119 5.71 8.98 -20.56
C PHE A 119 7.19 8.62 -20.60
N ASN A 120 7.59 7.64 -21.42
CA ASN A 120 8.97 7.12 -21.48
C ASN A 120 9.52 6.70 -20.09
N ASP A 121 8.64 6.25 -19.21
CA ASP A 121 8.95 5.83 -17.84
C ASP A 121 8.05 4.65 -17.47
N HIS A 122 8.33 3.95 -16.36
CA HIS A 122 7.46 2.91 -15.84
C HIS A 122 6.39 3.50 -14.90
N PRO A 123 5.21 2.84 -14.81
CA PRO A 123 4.18 3.28 -13.88
C PRO A 123 4.59 3.02 -12.43
N ARG A 124 4.10 3.85 -11.54
CA ARG A 124 4.14 3.69 -10.09
C ARG A 124 2.76 3.33 -9.56
N LEU A 125 2.63 3.00 -8.28
CA LEU A 125 1.32 2.63 -7.73
C LEU A 125 0.30 3.75 -7.91
N GLY A 126 0.67 4.98 -7.67
CA GLY A 126 -0.18 6.15 -7.93
C GLY A 126 -0.69 6.25 -9.36
N SER A 127 0.08 5.79 -10.35
CA SER A 127 -0.35 5.73 -11.75
C SER A 127 -1.48 4.73 -11.97
N VAL A 128 -1.39 3.54 -11.36
CA VAL A 128 -2.45 2.51 -11.44
C VAL A 128 -3.73 2.99 -10.76
N VAL A 129 -3.59 3.57 -9.56
CA VAL A 129 -4.73 4.08 -8.78
C VAL A 129 -5.43 5.20 -9.55
N GLY A 130 -4.68 6.19 -10.06
CA GLY A 130 -5.24 7.30 -10.84
C GLY A 130 -5.94 6.83 -12.11
N TYR A 131 -5.31 5.93 -12.86
CA TYR A 131 -5.92 5.34 -14.06
C TYR A 131 -7.23 4.61 -13.73
N SER A 132 -7.22 3.78 -12.68
CA SER A 132 -8.39 3.03 -12.24
C SER A 132 -9.51 3.96 -11.75
N SER A 133 -9.18 5.06 -11.07
CA SER A 133 -10.15 6.06 -10.60
C SER A 133 -10.85 6.75 -11.77
N ILE A 134 -10.11 7.17 -12.80
CA ILE A 134 -10.70 7.81 -13.99
C ILE A 134 -11.55 6.81 -14.77
N LYS A 135 -11.12 5.56 -14.92
CA LYS A 135 -11.96 4.52 -15.53
C LYS A 135 -13.25 4.28 -14.75
N SER A 136 -13.17 4.27 -13.43
CA SER A 136 -14.33 4.10 -12.55
C SER A 136 -15.31 5.26 -12.69
N LEU A 137 -14.80 6.50 -12.74
CA LEU A 137 -15.61 7.68 -12.97
C LEU A 137 -16.36 7.60 -14.32
N ALA A 138 -15.63 7.28 -15.39
CA ALA A 138 -16.21 7.11 -16.71
C ALA A 138 -17.27 5.99 -16.77
N ALA A 139 -17.02 4.86 -16.10
CA ALA A 139 -17.97 3.75 -16.00
C ALA A 139 -19.21 4.16 -15.18
N GLY A 140 -19.03 4.90 -14.10
CA GLY A 140 -20.11 5.47 -13.30
C GLY A 140 -21.00 6.41 -14.11
N MET A 141 -20.40 7.37 -14.83
CA MET A 141 -21.13 8.27 -15.73
C MET A 141 -21.94 7.52 -16.79
N LYS A 142 -21.34 6.48 -17.37
CA LYS A 142 -22.00 5.63 -18.36
C LYS A 142 -23.21 4.89 -17.79
N LYS A 143 -23.08 4.33 -16.57
CA LYS A 143 -24.16 3.63 -15.86
C LYS A 143 -25.25 4.61 -15.42
N ALA A 144 -24.87 5.78 -14.88
CA ALA A 144 -25.79 6.82 -14.46
C ALA A 144 -26.50 7.53 -15.61
N LYS A 145 -25.93 7.50 -16.82
CA LYS A 145 -26.31 8.35 -17.95
C LYS A 145 -26.37 9.85 -17.58
N SER A 146 -25.53 10.27 -16.64
CA SER A 146 -25.53 11.60 -16.02
C SER A 146 -24.19 11.91 -15.37
N THR A 147 -23.93 13.19 -15.15
CA THR A 147 -22.82 13.70 -14.32
C THR A 147 -23.32 14.29 -13.02
N GLU A 148 -24.63 14.22 -12.77
CA GLU A 148 -25.25 14.70 -11.53
C GLU A 148 -24.80 13.83 -10.33
N THR A 149 -24.45 14.48 -9.22
CA THR A 149 -23.82 13.82 -8.06
C THR A 149 -24.65 12.67 -7.51
N GLU A 150 -25.94 12.87 -7.27
CA GLU A 150 -26.79 11.84 -6.66
C GLU A 150 -26.96 10.62 -7.58
N LYS A 151 -27.08 10.85 -8.90
CA LYS A 151 -27.14 9.76 -9.89
C LYS A 151 -25.80 9.01 -9.99
N MET A 152 -24.69 9.73 -9.83
CA MET A 152 -23.36 9.13 -9.79
C MET A 152 -23.18 8.27 -8.53
N ILE A 153 -23.56 8.76 -7.36
CA ILE A 153 -23.52 8.01 -6.10
C ILE A 153 -24.32 6.70 -6.24
N ALA A 154 -25.57 6.79 -6.72
CA ALA A 154 -26.39 5.61 -6.96
C ALA A 154 -25.76 4.62 -7.97
N ALA A 155 -25.13 5.15 -9.02
CA ALA A 155 -24.48 4.33 -10.05
C ALA A 155 -23.24 3.58 -9.51
N PHE A 156 -22.51 4.15 -8.55
CA PHE A 156 -21.35 3.50 -7.94
C PHE A 156 -21.74 2.30 -7.07
N SER A 157 -22.96 2.23 -6.55
CA SER A 157 -23.43 1.04 -5.83
C SER A 157 -23.39 -0.20 -6.72
N GLY A 158 -22.52 -1.16 -6.39
CA GLY A 158 -22.30 -2.38 -7.15
C GLY A 158 -21.65 -2.18 -8.52
N LEU A 159 -21.02 -1.04 -8.78
CA LEU A 159 -20.32 -0.77 -10.04
C LEU A 159 -19.11 -1.69 -10.18
N GLN A 160 -19.02 -2.39 -11.31
CA GLN A 160 -17.86 -3.19 -11.69
C GLN A 160 -17.02 -2.46 -12.73
N VAL A 161 -15.69 -2.51 -12.56
CA VAL A 161 -14.74 -1.84 -13.45
C VAL A 161 -13.54 -2.74 -13.69
N ASP A 162 -13.11 -2.86 -14.94
CA ASP A 162 -11.86 -3.53 -15.29
C ASP A 162 -10.69 -2.57 -15.13
N THR A 163 -9.71 -2.98 -14.33
CA THR A 163 -8.51 -2.20 -13.97
C THR A 163 -7.24 -2.96 -14.32
N PRO A 164 -6.05 -2.33 -14.27
CA PRO A 164 -4.78 -3.05 -14.42
C PRO A 164 -4.56 -4.17 -13.38
N PHE A 165 -5.23 -4.12 -12.24
CA PHE A 165 -5.21 -5.17 -11.22
C PHE A 165 -6.35 -6.18 -11.32
N GLY A 166 -7.08 -6.17 -12.44
CA GLY A 166 -8.25 -7.01 -12.68
C GLY A 166 -9.56 -6.28 -12.43
N LYS A 167 -10.64 -7.06 -12.38
CA LYS A 167 -11.98 -6.53 -12.15
C LYS A 167 -12.18 -6.17 -10.69
N ILE A 168 -12.65 -4.96 -10.44
CA ILE A 168 -13.01 -4.48 -9.10
C ILE A 168 -14.52 -4.22 -9.03
N THR A 169 -15.05 -4.21 -7.82
CA THR A 169 -16.44 -3.85 -7.53
C THR A 169 -16.47 -2.77 -6.45
N TYR A 170 -17.29 -1.76 -6.64
CA TYR A 170 -17.61 -0.81 -5.57
C TYR A 170 -18.74 -1.38 -4.73
N ARG A 171 -18.47 -1.68 -3.46
CA ARG A 171 -19.45 -2.34 -2.57
C ARG A 171 -20.68 -1.46 -2.34
N PRO A 172 -21.91 -2.04 -2.38
CA PRO A 172 -23.12 -1.26 -2.09
C PRO A 172 -23.16 -0.67 -0.68
N GLU A 173 -22.52 -1.33 0.29
CA GLU A 173 -22.59 -0.99 1.71
C GLU A 173 -21.84 0.29 2.06
N ASP A 174 -20.76 0.58 1.37
CA ASP A 174 -19.83 1.66 1.73
C ASP A 174 -19.16 2.35 0.53
N HIS A 175 -19.47 1.93 -0.68
CA HIS A 175 -18.83 2.36 -1.92
C HIS A 175 -17.30 2.18 -1.95
N GLN A 176 -16.75 1.34 -1.07
CA GLN A 176 -15.33 0.97 -1.12
C GLN A 176 -15.07 0.07 -2.31
N SER A 177 -13.99 0.37 -3.02
CA SER A 177 -13.48 -0.49 -4.08
C SER A 177 -12.86 -1.76 -3.51
N THR A 178 -13.13 -2.90 -4.14
CA THR A 178 -12.46 -4.17 -3.84
C THR A 178 -11.06 -4.28 -4.46
N MET A 179 -10.51 -3.19 -4.98
CA MET A 179 -9.14 -3.20 -5.49
C MET A 179 -8.19 -3.58 -4.35
N GLY A 180 -7.44 -4.66 -4.57
CA GLY A 180 -6.46 -5.15 -3.61
C GLY A 180 -5.08 -4.57 -3.85
N GLY A 181 -4.08 -5.25 -3.30
CA GLY A 181 -2.68 -4.88 -3.43
C GLY A 181 -1.76 -6.10 -3.42
N TYR A 182 -0.52 -5.88 -3.75
CA TYR A 182 0.49 -6.91 -3.68
C TYR A 182 1.18 -6.88 -2.31
N VAL A 183 1.37 -8.06 -1.74
CA VAL A 183 2.13 -8.29 -0.50
C VAL A 183 3.27 -9.22 -0.83
N GLY A 184 4.47 -8.89 -0.38
CA GLY A 184 5.67 -9.69 -0.65
C GLY A 184 6.85 -9.21 0.19
N ARG A 185 8.07 -9.55 -0.23
CA ARG A 185 9.28 -9.14 0.47
C ARG A 185 10.15 -8.23 -0.39
N THR A 186 10.86 -7.32 0.27
CA THR A 186 11.86 -6.50 -0.41
C THR A 186 13.15 -7.29 -0.60
N LYS A 187 13.85 -6.99 -1.70
CA LYS A 187 15.17 -7.52 -2.00
C LYS A 187 16.00 -6.46 -2.75
N ASN A 188 17.28 -6.40 -2.45
CA ASN A 188 18.23 -5.63 -3.25
C ASN A 188 18.87 -6.57 -4.26
N GLU A 189 18.68 -6.29 -5.55
CA GLU A 189 19.26 -7.06 -6.66
C GLU A 189 20.13 -6.15 -7.51
N GLY A 190 21.44 -6.29 -7.37
CA GLY A 190 22.41 -5.53 -8.17
C GLY A 190 22.30 -4.01 -7.99
N GLY A 191 22.05 -3.54 -6.78
CA GLY A 191 21.90 -2.11 -6.45
C GLY A 191 20.52 -1.53 -6.79
N LYS A 192 19.51 -2.40 -7.01
CA LYS A 192 18.11 -2.00 -7.22
C LYS A 192 17.22 -2.66 -6.19
N GLY A 193 16.37 -1.87 -5.57
CA GLY A 193 15.31 -2.40 -4.73
C GLY A 193 14.22 -3.05 -5.59
N VAL A 194 13.87 -4.29 -5.28
CA VAL A 194 12.80 -5.04 -5.92
C VAL A 194 11.88 -5.69 -4.89
N MET A 195 10.69 -6.06 -5.31
CA MET A 195 9.76 -6.86 -4.53
C MET A 195 9.72 -8.28 -5.08
N VAL A 196 9.94 -9.26 -4.20
CA VAL A 196 9.97 -10.69 -4.51
C VAL A 196 8.95 -11.45 -3.66
N ASP A 197 8.73 -12.73 -3.97
CA ASP A 197 7.82 -13.62 -3.22
C ASP A 197 6.45 -13.00 -2.98
N PHE A 198 5.93 -12.29 -3.97
CA PHE A 198 4.72 -11.51 -3.83
C PHE A 198 3.48 -12.27 -4.31
N ARG A 199 2.35 -11.89 -3.72
CA ARG A 199 1.02 -12.35 -4.13
C ARG A 199 0.05 -11.17 -4.15
N TYR A 200 -0.95 -11.24 -5.00
CA TYR A 200 -2.08 -10.32 -4.96
C TYR A 200 -3.02 -10.71 -3.83
N VAL A 201 -3.38 -9.73 -3.02
CA VAL A 201 -4.40 -9.86 -1.97
C VAL A 201 -5.62 -9.08 -2.41
N ASP A 202 -6.71 -9.79 -2.68
CA ASP A 202 -7.98 -9.21 -3.09
C ASP A 202 -8.56 -8.36 -1.96
N GLY A 203 -8.89 -7.10 -2.26
CA GLY A 203 -9.47 -6.18 -1.29
C GLY A 203 -10.79 -6.68 -0.71
N ALA A 204 -11.60 -7.42 -1.48
CA ALA A 204 -12.84 -8.02 -0.98
C ALA A 204 -12.64 -8.94 0.24
N LYS A 205 -11.44 -9.54 0.36
CA LYS A 205 -11.11 -10.47 1.46
C LYS A 205 -10.62 -9.78 2.73
N VAL A 206 -10.25 -8.50 2.64
CA VAL A 206 -9.63 -7.75 3.76
C VAL A 206 -10.41 -6.49 4.14
N LEU A 207 -11.37 -6.09 3.34
CA LEU A 207 -12.29 -5.01 3.71
C LEU A 207 -13.14 -5.41 4.92
N PRO A 208 -13.45 -4.46 5.83
CA PRO A 208 -14.30 -4.72 6.97
C PRO A 208 -15.68 -5.28 6.55
N PRO A 209 -16.31 -6.17 7.34
CA PRO A 209 -17.67 -6.61 7.08
C PRO A 209 -18.66 -5.44 7.00
N GLY A 210 -19.69 -5.54 6.17
CA GLY A 210 -20.68 -4.47 5.96
C GLY A 210 -21.37 -3.99 7.24
N ALA A 211 -21.55 -4.87 8.22
CA ALA A 211 -22.10 -4.50 9.54
C ALA A 211 -21.15 -3.59 10.35
N GLU A 212 -19.84 -3.73 10.18
CA GLU A 212 -18.82 -2.83 10.78
C GLU A 212 -18.73 -1.50 10.05
N THR A 213 -18.76 -1.53 8.72
CA THR A 213 -18.66 -0.30 7.92
C THR A 213 -19.82 0.66 8.19
N LYS A 214 -21.04 0.14 8.41
CA LYS A 214 -22.19 0.97 8.82
C LYS A 214 -21.97 1.72 10.13
N LYS A 215 -21.21 1.13 11.06
CA LYS A 215 -20.88 1.79 12.35
C LYS A 215 -19.81 2.87 12.21
N LEU A 216 -18.96 2.76 11.19
CA LEU A 216 -17.85 3.68 10.95
C LEU A 216 -18.24 4.87 10.07
N ARG A 217 -19.41 4.81 9.42
CA ARG A 217 -19.96 5.92 8.64
C ARG A 217 -20.79 6.83 9.52
N PRO A 218 -20.76 8.15 9.33
CA PRO A 218 -21.76 9.04 9.90
C PRO A 218 -23.16 8.50 9.50
N ALA A 219 -24.06 8.46 10.44
CA ALA A 219 -25.46 8.19 10.12
C ALA A 219 -25.95 9.32 9.21
N ASP A 220 -26.58 8.95 8.09
CA ASP A 220 -27.35 9.88 7.28
C ASP A 220 -28.57 10.38 8.07
#